data_8426d3c743af21cb9aa6c4b6dde19af0
#
_entry.id   8426d3c743af21cb9aa6c4b6dde19af0
#
_cell.length_a   1.000
_cell.length_b   1.000
_cell.length_c   1.000
_cell.angle_alpha   90.00
_cell.angle_beta   90.00
_cell.angle_gamma   90.00
#
_symmetry.space_group_name_H-M   'P 1'
#
loop_
_entity.id
_entity.type
_entity.pdbx_description
1 polymer ?
#
loop_
_entity_poly.entity_id
_entity_poly.type
_entity_poly.pdbx_seq_one_letter_code
_entity_poly.pdbx_strand_id
1 'polypeptide(L)'
;MNKKLIALGLSVLTAITLLTGCAGEKKEAAAPPVKDLKVTYVKSPLNIPSIVDKNNQTLVKEFGKDKISVTFPEINSGAKQTEALASGSLDVCSALGGTSAILAASNGVDVKVVGIYSRAPKAFNIIVKDPAIKTAADLKGKKVVGPKGTILHQILVAALNKEGLKPEAVNFVSLGIPAGVNALLNDDADAALVAGADVLRAQKAGARVLCNGEGLVDATIVIGVSGKLLKEHPEVVKKYLAIHQQNIDFMNKEQEKAFGFTAKETGLSLDEVKIMAPWYDFSTRITDKDIKDLEETQDFLLAMGMQKNKIDIKSLLAEVK
;
A
#
# COMPACT_ATOMS: atom_id res chain seq x y z
N MET A 1 21.36 -52.99 -55.31
CA MET A 1 22.37 -54.13 -55.43
C MET A 1 23.07 -54.28 -54.12
N ASN A 2 22.98 -55.51 -53.61
CA ASN A 2 23.80 -56.21 -52.61
C ASN A 2 23.91 -55.58 -51.20
N LYS A 3 23.20 -56.12 -50.19
CA LYS A 3 23.41 -57.38 -49.43
C LYS A 3 24.76 -57.36 -48.63
N LYS A 4 24.74 -57.34 -47.31
CA LYS A 4 24.96 -58.54 -46.49
C LYS A 4 24.76 -58.26 -45.00
N LEU A 5 23.91 -59.08 -44.41
CA LEU A 5 23.79 -59.47 -43.01
C LEU A 5 25.12 -60.01 -42.46
N ILE A 6 25.35 -59.89 -41.18
CA ILE A 6 25.78 -61.00 -40.32
C ILE A 6 25.31 -60.71 -38.87
N ALA A 7 24.67 -61.72 -38.29
CA ALA A 7 24.14 -61.80 -36.93
C ALA A 7 25.16 -62.47 -35.98
N LEU A 8 24.84 -62.47 -34.75
CA LEU A 8 25.10 -63.34 -33.59
C LEU A 8 25.95 -62.75 -32.44
N GLY A 9 25.38 -62.88 -31.30
CA GLY A 9 26.08 -62.93 -30.04
C GLY A 9 25.19 -62.67 -28.82
N LEU A 10 24.38 -63.63 -28.46
CA LEU A 10 23.57 -63.72 -27.21
C LEU A 10 24.49 -63.88 -26.00
N SER A 11 24.36 -63.02 -24.96
CA SER A 11 24.77 -63.38 -23.58
C SER A 11 23.94 -62.62 -22.60
N VAL A 12 22.98 -63.33 -22.03
CA VAL A 12 22.16 -62.95 -20.88
C VAL A 12 23.06 -63.02 -19.62
N LEU A 13 23.19 -61.88 -18.92
CA LEU A 13 23.65 -61.92 -17.54
C LEU A 13 22.69 -61.06 -16.70
N THR A 14 21.84 -61.77 -15.98
CA THR A 14 20.87 -61.23 -15.02
C THR A 14 21.66 -60.82 -13.75
N ALA A 15 21.81 -59.50 -13.54
CA ALA A 15 22.26 -58.98 -12.24
C ALA A 15 21.06 -58.29 -11.60
N ILE A 16 20.45 -58.97 -10.64
CA ILE A 16 19.45 -58.42 -9.71
C ILE A 16 20.19 -57.52 -8.74
N THR A 17 20.19 -56.21 -8.93
CA THR A 17 20.59 -55.27 -7.91
C THR A 17 19.35 -54.78 -7.14
N LEU A 18 19.28 -55.21 -5.88
CA LEU A 18 18.38 -54.71 -4.86
C LEU A 18 18.65 -53.23 -4.68
N LEU A 19 17.78 -52.38 -5.28
CA LEU A 19 17.71 -50.97 -4.95
C LEU A 19 16.93 -50.81 -3.64
N THR A 20 17.61 -50.78 -2.52
CA THR A 20 17.13 -50.21 -1.27
C THR A 20 16.93 -48.72 -1.53
N GLY A 21 15.66 -48.32 -1.74
CA GLY A 21 15.25 -46.95 -1.82
C GLY A 21 15.43 -46.26 -0.49
N CYS A 22 16.52 -45.52 -0.32
CA CYS A 22 16.57 -44.43 0.62
C CYS A 22 15.67 -43.32 0.06
N ALA A 23 14.46 -43.15 0.61
CA ALA A 23 13.68 -41.93 0.49
C ALA A 23 14.47 -40.81 1.19
N GLY A 24 15.44 -40.25 0.48
CA GLY A 24 16.08 -39.00 0.89
C GLY A 24 15.04 -37.90 0.75
N GLU A 25 14.61 -37.33 1.85
CA GLU A 25 13.96 -36.03 1.86
C GLU A 25 14.80 -35.09 0.98
N LYS A 26 14.22 -34.63 -0.14
CA LYS A 26 14.81 -33.54 -0.90
C LYS A 26 14.83 -32.34 0.05
N LYS A 27 15.94 -32.07 0.70
CA LYS A 27 16.18 -30.76 1.29
C LYS A 27 16.03 -29.74 0.15
N GLU A 28 14.95 -28.99 0.20
CA GLU A 28 14.77 -27.83 -0.68
C GLU A 28 16.04 -26.98 -0.54
N ALA A 29 16.70 -26.70 -1.66
CA ALA A 29 17.92 -25.90 -1.64
C ALA A 29 17.59 -24.55 -1.01
N ALA A 30 18.36 -24.11 -0.03
CA ALA A 30 18.16 -22.82 0.62
C ALA A 30 18.18 -21.72 -0.44
N ALA A 31 17.23 -20.79 -0.35
CA ALA A 31 17.15 -19.65 -1.26
C ALA A 31 18.47 -18.85 -1.22
N PRO A 32 18.90 -18.25 -2.34
CA PRO A 32 20.11 -17.44 -2.37
C PRO A 32 19.94 -16.21 -1.45
N PRO A 33 20.99 -15.79 -0.70
CA PRO A 33 20.88 -14.72 0.26
C PRO A 33 20.48 -13.41 -0.41
N VAL A 34 19.62 -12.62 0.26
CA VAL A 34 19.26 -11.26 -0.16
C VAL A 34 20.52 -10.39 -0.06
N LYS A 35 20.88 -9.72 -1.17
CA LYS A 35 22.00 -8.78 -1.22
C LYS A 35 21.54 -7.33 -1.29
N ASP A 36 20.38 -7.10 -1.85
CA ASP A 36 19.78 -5.79 -2.03
C ASP A 36 18.29 -5.86 -1.69
N LEU A 37 17.81 -5.00 -0.80
CA LEU A 37 16.42 -4.88 -0.38
C LEU A 37 15.87 -3.56 -0.90
N LYS A 38 14.85 -3.62 -1.74
CA LYS A 38 14.22 -2.46 -2.39
C LYS A 38 12.93 -2.12 -1.67
N VAL A 39 12.92 -0.99 -0.97
CA VAL A 39 11.79 -0.53 -0.14
C VAL A 39 11.28 0.79 -0.69
N THR A 40 9.98 0.93 -0.97
CA THR A 40 9.47 2.23 -1.41
C THR A 40 9.68 3.30 -0.35
N TYR A 41 10.07 4.50 -0.81
CA TYR A 41 9.99 5.70 0.00
C TYR A 41 8.77 6.52 -0.41
N VAL A 42 7.84 6.71 0.53
CA VAL A 42 6.61 7.48 0.33
C VAL A 42 6.48 8.47 1.48
N LYS A 43 6.67 9.76 1.21
CA LYS A 43 6.59 10.81 2.24
C LYS A 43 5.18 11.36 2.45
N SER A 44 4.35 11.29 1.41
CA SER A 44 2.98 11.82 1.42
C SER A 44 1.96 10.71 1.69
N PRO A 45 0.79 11.01 2.31
CA PRO A 45 0.34 12.35 2.73
C PRO A 45 1.03 12.89 3.97
N LEU A 46 1.50 12.08 4.94
CA LEU A 46 2.38 12.42 6.07
C LEU A 46 2.94 11.14 6.70
N ASN A 47 3.87 10.48 6.01
CA ASN A 47 4.42 9.19 6.44
C ASN A 47 5.63 9.38 7.37
N ILE A 48 5.39 9.88 8.58
CA ILE A 48 6.42 10.24 9.56
C ILE A 48 7.40 9.10 9.84
N PRO A 49 7.00 7.83 10.05
CA PRO A 49 7.94 6.72 10.29
C PRO A 49 8.96 6.53 9.15
N SER A 50 8.52 6.65 7.89
CA SER A 50 9.41 6.56 6.72
C SER A 50 10.38 7.74 6.64
N ILE A 51 9.94 8.95 7.02
CA ILE A 51 10.77 10.15 7.08
C ILE A 51 11.81 10.04 8.20
N VAL A 52 11.42 9.48 9.35
CA VAL A 52 12.35 9.18 10.46
C VAL A 52 13.40 8.18 10.01
N ASP A 53 12.99 7.09 9.35
CA ASP A 53 13.93 6.10 8.80
C ASP A 53 14.97 6.74 7.89
N LYS A 54 14.52 7.53 6.92
CA LYS A 54 15.38 8.22 5.95
C LYS A 54 16.40 9.12 6.63
N ASN A 55 15.98 9.93 7.63
CA ASN A 55 16.86 10.86 8.32
C ASN A 55 17.85 10.15 9.25
N ASN A 56 17.41 9.10 9.94
CA ASN A 56 18.25 8.31 10.84
C ASN A 56 19.06 7.23 10.10
N GLN A 57 18.68 6.90 8.84
CA GLN A 57 19.24 5.80 8.05
C GLN A 57 19.14 4.44 8.78
N THR A 58 18.03 4.21 9.48
CA THR A 58 17.89 3.04 10.38
C THR A 58 17.93 1.73 9.58
N LEU A 59 17.15 1.63 8.48
CA LEU A 59 17.16 0.45 7.61
C LEU A 59 18.55 0.20 7.02
N VAL A 60 19.20 1.24 6.49
CA VAL A 60 20.55 1.12 5.89
C VAL A 60 21.57 0.61 6.91
N LYS A 61 21.57 1.16 8.12
CA LYS A 61 22.51 0.78 9.18
C LYS A 61 22.26 -0.65 9.68
N GLU A 62 21.00 -1.01 9.90
CA GLU A 62 20.66 -2.32 10.47
C GLU A 62 20.84 -3.45 9.46
N PHE A 63 20.41 -3.29 8.21
CA PHE A 63 20.63 -4.27 7.15
C PHE A 63 22.09 -4.34 6.68
N GLY A 64 22.81 -3.22 6.77
CA GLY A 64 24.25 -3.19 6.47
C GLY A 64 25.09 -4.11 7.37
N LYS A 65 24.65 -4.39 8.62
CA LYS A 65 25.28 -5.37 9.51
C LYS A 65 25.22 -6.79 8.91
N ASP A 66 24.18 -7.10 8.13
CA ASP A 66 23.99 -8.38 7.45
C ASP A 66 24.53 -8.36 6.00
N LYS A 67 25.23 -7.29 5.61
CA LYS A 67 25.75 -7.08 4.25
C LYS A 67 24.64 -6.99 3.19
N ILE A 68 23.45 -6.53 3.58
CA ILE A 68 22.32 -6.26 2.70
C ILE A 68 22.29 -4.75 2.43
N SER A 69 22.39 -4.36 1.17
CA SER A 69 22.16 -2.98 0.77
C SER A 69 20.66 -2.66 0.76
N VAL A 70 20.28 -1.41 1.08
CA VAL A 70 18.87 -0.99 1.02
C VAL A 70 18.76 0.18 0.05
N THR A 71 17.84 0.07 -0.90
CA THR A 71 17.53 1.12 -1.87
C THR A 71 16.09 1.59 -1.71
N PHE A 72 15.86 2.88 -2.00
CA PHE A 72 14.60 3.55 -1.74
C PHE A 72 13.99 4.17 -3.01
N PRO A 73 13.36 3.39 -3.90
CA PRO A 73 12.63 3.94 -5.03
C PRO A 73 11.49 4.85 -4.56
N GLU A 74 11.45 6.09 -5.06
CA GLU A 74 10.33 7.02 -4.81
C GLU A 74 9.16 6.68 -5.75
N ILE A 75 8.19 5.90 -5.27
CA ILE A 75 7.01 5.50 -6.04
C ILE A 75 5.75 5.88 -5.24
N ASN A 76 5.13 6.99 -5.60
CA ASN A 76 3.99 7.57 -4.88
C ASN A 76 2.62 7.00 -5.31
N SER A 77 2.55 6.23 -6.39
CA SER A 77 1.31 5.59 -6.88
C SER A 77 1.25 4.14 -6.43
N GLY A 78 0.18 3.73 -5.76
CA GLY A 78 -0.02 2.34 -5.32
C GLY A 78 -0.02 1.35 -6.50
N ALA A 79 -0.62 1.69 -7.63
CA ALA A 79 -0.59 0.87 -8.84
C ALA A 79 0.85 0.66 -9.33
N LYS A 80 1.67 1.73 -9.40
CA LYS A 80 3.09 1.62 -9.80
C LYS A 80 3.93 0.85 -8.78
N GLN A 81 3.62 0.95 -7.48
CA GLN A 81 4.27 0.12 -6.46
C GLN A 81 4.00 -1.37 -6.71
N THR A 82 2.75 -1.73 -6.95
CA THR A 82 2.37 -3.13 -7.19
C THR A 82 2.87 -3.67 -8.53
N GLU A 83 2.97 -2.84 -9.58
CA GLU A 83 3.65 -3.18 -10.83
C GLU A 83 5.15 -3.45 -10.60
N ALA A 84 5.84 -2.59 -9.85
CA ALA A 84 7.25 -2.77 -9.48
C ALA A 84 7.48 -4.02 -8.62
N LEU A 85 6.53 -4.32 -7.70
CA LEU A 85 6.55 -5.55 -6.91
C LEU A 85 6.40 -6.79 -7.81
N ALA A 86 5.44 -6.78 -8.74
CA ALA A 86 5.19 -7.87 -9.68
C ALA A 86 6.38 -8.15 -10.61
N SER A 87 7.11 -7.11 -11.02
CA SER A 87 8.31 -7.23 -11.87
C SER A 87 9.59 -7.59 -11.09
N GLY A 88 9.56 -7.65 -9.75
CA GLY A 88 10.75 -7.84 -8.91
C GLY A 88 11.67 -6.61 -8.84
N SER A 89 11.19 -5.45 -9.32
CA SER A 89 11.90 -4.17 -9.17
C SER A 89 11.69 -3.54 -7.80
N LEU A 90 10.84 -4.13 -6.97
CA LEU A 90 10.53 -3.74 -5.61
C LEU A 90 10.31 -5.00 -4.76
N ASP A 91 10.71 -4.95 -3.49
CA ASP A 91 10.53 -6.05 -2.53
C ASP A 91 9.50 -5.69 -1.46
N VAL A 92 9.47 -4.41 -1.03
CA VAL A 92 8.61 -3.89 0.03
C VAL A 92 7.91 -2.63 -0.41
N CYS A 93 6.59 -2.64 -0.41
CA CYS A 93 5.73 -1.46 -0.46
C CYS A 93 5.54 -0.95 0.97
N SER A 94 6.34 0.03 1.40
CA SER A 94 6.34 0.51 2.79
C SER A 94 5.01 1.12 3.21
N ALA A 95 4.35 1.84 2.29
CA ALA A 95 3.07 2.48 2.53
C ALA A 95 2.18 2.33 1.28
N LEU A 96 1.38 1.29 1.26
CA LEU A 96 0.49 0.91 0.15
C LEU A 96 -0.97 1.07 0.58
N GLY A 97 -1.78 1.78 -0.19
CA GLY A 97 -3.21 1.85 0.09
C GLY A 97 -3.89 0.48 0.01
N GLY A 98 -4.80 0.17 0.95
CA GLY A 98 -5.54 -1.10 0.96
C GLY A 98 -6.25 -1.39 -0.36
N THR A 99 -6.83 -0.36 -1.01
CA THR A 99 -7.42 -0.47 -2.36
C THR A 99 -6.43 -1.02 -3.39
N SER A 100 -5.18 -0.53 -3.37
CA SER A 100 -4.15 -0.96 -4.33
C SER A 100 -3.65 -2.38 -4.05
N ALA A 101 -3.52 -2.76 -2.76
CA ALA A 101 -3.14 -4.11 -2.37
C ALA A 101 -4.19 -5.15 -2.83
N ILE A 102 -5.48 -4.85 -2.60
CA ILE A 102 -6.59 -5.72 -3.02
C ILE A 102 -6.65 -5.85 -4.53
N LEU A 103 -6.58 -4.73 -5.27
CA LEU A 103 -6.58 -4.75 -6.73
C LEU A 103 -5.40 -5.55 -7.30
N ALA A 104 -4.21 -5.39 -6.75
CA ALA A 104 -3.03 -6.14 -7.17
C ALA A 104 -3.22 -7.65 -6.96
N ALA A 105 -3.63 -8.05 -5.76
CA ALA A 105 -3.88 -9.46 -5.44
C ALA A 105 -4.98 -10.07 -6.32
N SER A 106 -6.08 -9.33 -6.56
CA SER A 106 -7.18 -9.79 -7.43
C SER A 106 -6.76 -9.95 -8.90
N ASN A 107 -5.71 -9.26 -9.32
CA ASN A 107 -5.10 -9.40 -10.65
C ASN A 107 -3.93 -10.39 -10.67
N GLY A 108 -3.73 -11.17 -9.61
CA GLY A 108 -2.74 -12.25 -9.55
C GLY A 108 -1.32 -11.80 -9.17
N VAL A 109 -1.14 -10.56 -8.71
CA VAL A 109 0.16 -10.12 -8.16
C VAL A 109 0.39 -10.82 -6.82
N ASP A 110 1.55 -11.46 -6.68
CA ASP A 110 1.95 -12.13 -5.43
C ASP A 110 2.40 -11.10 -4.39
N VAL A 111 1.44 -10.40 -3.82
CA VAL A 111 1.60 -9.45 -2.73
C VAL A 111 1.04 -10.02 -1.44
N LYS A 112 1.74 -9.82 -0.32
CA LYS A 112 1.28 -10.16 1.03
C LYS A 112 1.30 -8.93 1.91
N VAL A 113 0.23 -8.71 2.66
CA VAL A 113 0.15 -7.66 3.68
C VAL A 113 0.68 -8.22 5.00
N VAL A 114 1.74 -7.65 5.51
CA VAL A 114 2.45 -8.11 6.72
C VAL A 114 2.26 -7.19 7.93
N GLY A 115 1.57 -6.07 7.76
CA GLY A 115 1.26 -5.13 8.82
C GLY A 115 0.46 -3.94 8.32
N ILE A 116 -0.08 -3.18 9.25
CA ILE A 116 -0.66 -1.87 8.98
C ILE A 116 0.45 -0.83 9.05
N TYR A 117 0.51 0.06 8.06
CA TYR A 117 1.37 1.23 8.11
C TYR A 117 0.71 2.37 8.89
N SER A 118 -0.53 2.67 8.55
CA SER A 118 -1.34 3.64 9.28
C SER A 118 -2.84 3.49 8.99
N ARG A 119 -3.67 4.04 9.90
CA ARG A 119 -5.08 4.36 9.67
C ARG A 119 -5.21 5.87 9.72
N ALA A 120 -5.79 6.48 8.71
CA ALA A 120 -5.74 7.93 8.58
C ALA A 120 -7.05 8.53 8.04
N PRO A 121 -8.22 8.23 8.63
CA PRO A 121 -9.50 8.72 8.11
C PRO A 121 -9.58 10.25 8.04
N LYS A 122 -8.97 10.98 8.98
CA LYS A 122 -8.93 12.45 9.00
C LYS A 122 -8.06 13.06 7.89
N ALA A 123 -7.11 12.29 7.36
CA ALA A 123 -6.16 12.79 6.36
C ALA A 123 -6.73 12.82 4.94
N PHE A 124 -7.87 12.16 4.69
CA PHE A 124 -8.52 12.05 3.38
C PHE A 124 -9.87 12.74 3.40
N ASN A 125 -10.03 13.76 2.57
CA ASN A 125 -11.09 14.74 2.70
C ASN A 125 -11.79 15.01 1.37
N ILE A 126 -13.09 15.35 1.45
CA ILE A 126 -13.84 16.02 0.40
C ILE A 126 -13.87 17.50 0.75
N ILE A 127 -13.38 18.36 -0.13
CA ILE A 127 -13.34 19.79 0.07
C ILE A 127 -14.21 20.52 -0.95
N VAL A 128 -14.77 21.66 -0.54
CA VAL A 128 -15.67 22.50 -1.33
C VAL A 128 -15.36 23.99 -1.06
N LYS A 129 -15.75 24.87 -1.99
CA LYS A 129 -15.70 26.34 -1.81
C LYS A 129 -17.09 26.91 -1.55
N ASP A 130 -18.10 26.46 -2.31
CA ASP A 130 -19.46 26.95 -2.23
C ASP A 130 -20.06 26.75 -0.83
N PRO A 131 -20.42 27.81 -0.10
CA PRO A 131 -21.03 27.71 1.23
C PRO A 131 -22.41 27.03 1.23
N ALA A 132 -23.08 26.93 0.07
CA ALA A 132 -24.36 26.25 -0.07
C ALA A 132 -24.22 24.71 0.02
N ILE A 133 -23.05 24.12 -0.30
CA ILE A 133 -22.81 22.70 -0.21
C ILE A 133 -22.47 22.35 1.25
N LYS A 134 -23.41 21.90 2.06
CA LYS A 134 -23.23 21.64 3.50
C LYS A 134 -23.07 20.18 3.86
N THR A 135 -23.60 19.28 3.02
CA THR A 135 -23.57 17.81 3.21
C THR A 135 -23.22 17.11 1.92
N ALA A 136 -22.96 15.82 1.96
CA ALA A 136 -22.73 15.02 0.75
C ALA A 136 -23.99 14.94 -0.14
N ALA A 137 -25.19 15.14 0.41
CA ALA A 137 -26.44 15.21 -0.35
C ALA A 137 -26.42 16.39 -1.35
N ASP A 138 -25.80 17.52 -0.98
CA ASP A 138 -25.71 18.72 -1.82
C ASP A 138 -24.77 18.55 -3.03
N LEU A 139 -24.01 17.43 -3.06
CA LEU A 139 -23.16 17.08 -4.22
C LEU A 139 -23.96 16.51 -5.40
N LYS A 140 -25.28 16.23 -5.23
CA LYS A 140 -26.10 15.72 -6.33
C LYS A 140 -26.06 16.65 -7.54
N GLY A 141 -25.71 16.08 -8.71
CA GLY A 141 -25.53 16.80 -9.98
C GLY A 141 -24.25 17.64 -10.07
N LYS A 142 -23.46 17.71 -9.01
CA LYS A 142 -22.23 18.51 -8.93
C LYS A 142 -21.04 17.80 -9.59
N LYS A 143 -20.07 18.59 -10.04
CA LYS A 143 -18.80 18.09 -10.57
C LYS A 143 -17.81 17.86 -9.43
N VAL A 144 -17.49 16.59 -9.19
CA VAL A 144 -16.54 16.16 -8.16
C VAL A 144 -15.28 15.63 -8.84
N VAL A 145 -14.10 16.11 -8.44
CA VAL A 145 -12.83 15.71 -9.05
C VAL A 145 -11.91 15.05 -8.05
N GLY A 146 -11.16 14.02 -8.48
CA GLY A 146 -10.20 13.33 -7.63
C GLY A 146 -9.69 12.02 -8.20
N PRO A 147 -8.75 11.35 -7.52
CA PRO A 147 -8.13 10.12 -8.02
C PRO A 147 -9.09 8.92 -7.91
N LYS A 148 -9.44 8.34 -9.06
CA LYS A 148 -10.32 7.17 -9.16
C LYS A 148 -9.66 5.92 -8.55
N GLY A 149 -10.46 5.07 -7.87
CA GLY A 149 -9.99 3.77 -7.36
C GLY A 149 -9.08 3.86 -6.13
N THR A 150 -9.11 4.98 -5.43
CA THR A 150 -8.32 5.22 -4.23
C THR A 150 -9.21 5.32 -2.99
N ILE A 151 -8.59 5.38 -1.80
CA ILE A 151 -9.26 5.68 -0.52
C ILE A 151 -10.14 6.94 -0.63
N LEU A 152 -9.68 7.98 -1.31
CA LEU A 152 -10.46 9.20 -1.53
C LEU A 152 -11.75 8.94 -2.31
N HIS A 153 -11.68 8.13 -3.37
CA HIS A 153 -12.88 7.77 -4.14
C HIS A 153 -13.85 6.91 -3.30
N GLN A 154 -13.30 6.01 -2.48
CA GLN A 154 -14.11 5.19 -1.55
C GLN A 154 -14.84 6.07 -0.54
N ILE A 155 -14.18 7.09 0.04
CA ILE A 155 -14.81 8.05 0.96
C ILE A 155 -15.94 8.82 0.27
N LEU A 156 -15.76 9.26 -0.97
CA LEU A 156 -16.83 9.91 -1.73
C LEU A 156 -18.05 8.99 -1.86
N VAL A 157 -17.83 7.76 -2.31
CA VAL A 157 -18.91 6.79 -2.49
C VAL A 157 -19.58 6.45 -1.15
N ALA A 158 -18.81 6.27 -0.07
CA ALA A 158 -19.36 6.04 1.27
C ALA A 158 -20.17 7.23 1.78
N ALA A 159 -19.70 8.48 1.55
CA ALA A 159 -20.43 9.69 1.93
C ALA A 159 -21.74 9.83 1.16
N LEU A 160 -21.75 9.58 -0.15
CA LEU A 160 -22.96 9.58 -0.97
C LEU A 160 -23.96 8.51 -0.52
N ASN A 161 -23.47 7.27 -0.31
CA ASN A 161 -24.32 6.16 0.14
C ASN A 161 -24.99 6.44 1.50
N LYS A 162 -24.29 7.11 2.42
CA LYS A 162 -24.83 7.51 3.72
C LYS A 162 -26.01 8.47 3.58
N GLU A 163 -26.01 9.28 2.53
CA GLU A 163 -27.11 10.20 2.18
C GLU A 163 -28.16 9.55 1.24
N GLY A 164 -28.07 8.22 1.01
CA GLY A 164 -28.99 7.49 0.12
C GLY A 164 -28.77 7.77 -1.37
N LEU A 165 -27.64 8.36 -1.73
CA LEU A 165 -27.28 8.65 -3.11
C LEU A 165 -26.36 7.56 -3.69
N LYS A 166 -26.56 7.24 -4.97
CA LYS A 166 -25.64 6.37 -5.72
C LYS A 166 -24.44 7.18 -6.24
N PRO A 167 -23.31 6.52 -6.55
CA PRO A 167 -22.13 7.21 -7.10
C PRO A 167 -22.42 8.03 -8.36
N GLU A 168 -23.37 7.58 -9.19
CA GLU A 168 -23.79 8.25 -10.42
C GLU A 168 -24.57 9.55 -10.19
N ALA A 169 -24.93 9.86 -8.93
CA ALA A 169 -25.58 11.11 -8.58
C ALA A 169 -24.66 12.34 -8.76
N VAL A 170 -23.34 12.13 -8.87
CA VAL A 170 -22.35 13.18 -9.10
C VAL A 170 -21.66 13.02 -10.46
N ASN A 171 -21.20 14.12 -11.04
CA ASN A 171 -20.37 14.11 -12.24
C ASN A 171 -18.90 13.92 -11.82
N PHE A 172 -18.47 12.66 -11.60
CA PHE A 172 -17.12 12.37 -11.16
C PHE A 172 -16.11 12.42 -12.31
N VAL A 173 -15.05 13.24 -12.14
CA VAL A 173 -13.94 13.35 -13.11
C VAL A 173 -12.63 12.91 -12.42
N SER A 174 -11.95 11.93 -13.02
CA SER A 174 -10.68 11.43 -12.47
C SER A 174 -9.54 12.43 -12.71
N LEU A 175 -9.02 13.01 -11.63
CA LEU A 175 -7.86 13.92 -11.61
C LEU A 175 -6.93 13.55 -10.45
N GLY A 176 -5.64 13.86 -10.61
CA GLY A 176 -4.70 13.82 -9.48
C GLY A 176 -5.01 14.92 -8.47
N ILE A 177 -4.59 14.73 -7.19
CA ILE A 177 -4.91 15.65 -6.10
C ILE A 177 -4.52 17.10 -6.42
N PRO A 178 -3.28 17.43 -6.87
CA PRO A 178 -2.93 18.85 -7.16
C PRO A 178 -3.80 19.47 -8.25
N ALA A 179 -4.11 18.71 -9.30
CA ALA A 179 -4.98 19.18 -10.39
C ALA A 179 -6.42 19.37 -9.91
N GLY A 180 -6.92 18.46 -9.04
CA GLY A 180 -8.25 18.58 -8.44
C GLY A 180 -8.40 19.82 -7.54
N VAL A 181 -7.38 20.11 -6.71
CA VAL A 181 -7.35 21.33 -5.89
C VAL A 181 -7.39 22.58 -6.78
N ASN A 182 -6.57 22.61 -7.83
CA ASN A 182 -6.57 23.75 -8.74
C ASN A 182 -7.94 23.93 -9.44
N ALA A 183 -8.56 22.84 -9.89
CA ALA A 183 -9.89 22.88 -10.51
C ALA A 183 -10.95 23.45 -9.54
N LEU A 184 -10.94 23.05 -8.27
CA LEU A 184 -11.83 23.60 -7.26
C LEU A 184 -11.58 25.09 -7.01
N LEU A 185 -10.32 25.49 -6.87
CA LEU A 185 -9.96 26.89 -6.59
C LEU A 185 -10.30 27.83 -7.74
N ASN A 186 -10.27 27.34 -8.97
CA ASN A 186 -10.63 28.08 -10.20
C ASN A 186 -12.11 27.99 -10.56
N ASP A 187 -12.95 27.38 -9.71
CA ASP A 187 -14.38 27.14 -9.94
C ASP A 187 -14.70 26.25 -11.14
N ASP A 188 -13.71 25.44 -11.59
CA ASP A 188 -13.86 24.39 -12.62
C ASP A 188 -14.44 23.09 -12.07
N ALA A 189 -14.57 22.97 -10.74
CA ALA A 189 -15.20 21.85 -10.04
C ALA A 189 -15.91 22.35 -8.77
N ASP A 190 -17.00 21.69 -8.38
CA ASP A 190 -17.78 22.01 -7.17
C ASP A 190 -17.14 21.41 -5.90
N ALA A 191 -16.48 20.25 -6.04
CA ALA A 191 -15.80 19.56 -4.95
C ALA A 191 -14.52 18.87 -5.44
N ALA A 192 -13.54 18.72 -4.56
CA ALA A 192 -12.30 17.99 -4.83
C ALA A 192 -11.98 16.99 -3.72
N LEU A 193 -11.42 15.85 -4.12
CA LEU A 193 -10.91 14.82 -3.21
C LEU A 193 -9.44 15.07 -2.91
N VAL A 194 -9.11 15.30 -1.65
CA VAL A 194 -7.81 15.84 -1.23
C VAL A 194 -7.26 15.10 -0.01
N ALA A 195 -5.96 14.95 0.08
CA ALA A 195 -5.32 14.29 1.22
C ALA A 195 -4.13 15.09 1.75
N GLY A 196 -3.87 14.92 3.05
CA GLY A 196 -2.66 15.40 3.70
C GLY A 196 -2.48 16.92 3.63
N ALA A 197 -1.28 17.37 3.27
CA ALA A 197 -0.90 18.78 3.21
C ALA A 197 -1.76 19.63 2.24
N ASP A 198 -2.28 18.99 1.19
CA ASP A 198 -3.13 19.67 0.22
C ASP A 198 -4.46 20.12 0.81
N VAL A 199 -4.93 19.48 1.90
CA VAL A 199 -6.09 19.94 2.68
C VAL A 199 -5.82 21.31 3.28
N LEU A 200 -4.70 21.46 4.00
CA LEU A 200 -4.31 22.73 4.63
C LEU A 200 -4.08 23.84 3.59
N ARG A 201 -3.45 23.49 2.46
CA ARG A 201 -3.22 24.42 1.35
C ARG A 201 -4.54 24.92 0.76
N ALA A 202 -5.49 24.02 0.52
CA ALA A 202 -6.80 24.39 -0.01
C ALA A 202 -7.60 25.23 0.97
N GLN A 203 -7.55 24.92 2.28
CA GLN A 203 -8.20 25.71 3.32
C GLN A 203 -7.63 27.15 3.39
N LYS A 204 -6.30 27.32 3.29
CA LYS A 204 -5.67 28.66 3.22
C LYS A 204 -6.12 29.44 1.98
N ALA A 205 -6.51 28.75 0.91
CA ALA A 205 -7.03 29.35 -0.31
C ALA A 205 -8.57 29.53 -0.32
N GLY A 206 -9.23 29.37 0.84
CA GLY A 206 -10.67 29.61 1.01
C GLY A 206 -11.58 28.41 0.81
N ALA A 207 -11.03 27.21 0.56
CA ALA A 207 -11.81 25.99 0.59
C ALA A 207 -12.09 25.53 2.03
N ARG A 208 -13.08 24.66 2.22
CA ARG A 208 -13.39 24.05 3.51
C ARG A 208 -13.59 22.54 3.35
N VAL A 209 -13.37 21.81 4.42
CA VAL A 209 -13.68 20.39 4.49
C VAL A 209 -15.20 20.22 4.57
N LEU A 210 -15.77 19.44 3.65
CA LEU A 210 -17.16 19.00 3.70
C LEU A 210 -17.30 17.81 4.62
N CYS A 211 -16.51 16.78 4.40
CA CYS A 211 -16.36 15.59 5.26
C CYS A 211 -15.00 14.92 5.02
N ASN A 212 -14.67 13.97 5.90
CA ASN A 212 -13.50 13.12 5.79
C ASN A 212 -13.88 11.63 5.96
N GLY A 213 -12.89 10.76 6.15
CA GLY A 213 -13.13 9.33 6.32
C GLY A 213 -13.71 8.91 7.66
N GLU A 214 -13.75 9.78 8.68
CA GLU A 214 -14.24 9.40 10.02
C GLU A 214 -15.70 8.91 9.98
N GLY A 215 -15.91 7.69 10.49
CA GLY A 215 -17.22 7.03 10.46
C GLY A 215 -17.70 6.61 9.08
N LEU A 216 -16.81 6.65 8.07
CA LEU A 216 -17.07 6.21 6.69
C LEU A 216 -16.08 5.13 6.25
N VAL A 217 -14.77 5.41 6.34
CA VAL A 217 -13.68 4.53 5.88
C VAL A 217 -12.48 4.77 6.79
N ASP A 218 -11.86 3.71 7.32
CA ASP A 218 -10.69 3.83 8.18
C ASP A 218 -9.43 4.33 7.45
N ALA A 219 -9.49 4.36 6.13
CA ALA A 219 -8.39 4.81 5.26
C ALA A 219 -7.09 4.03 5.54
N THR A 220 -7.22 2.70 5.53
CA THR A 220 -6.17 1.76 5.88
C THR A 220 -5.05 1.73 4.84
N ILE A 221 -3.85 2.03 5.31
CA ILE A 221 -2.59 1.94 4.56
C ILE A 221 -1.81 0.76 5.13
N VAL A 222 -1.32 -0.12 4.27
CA VAL A 222 -0.69 -1.39 4.65
C VAL A 222 0.79 -1.43 4.27
N ILE A 223 1.53 -2.31 4.92
CA ILE A 223 2.88 -2.73 4.51
C ILE A 223 2.72 -3.98 3.65
N GLY A 224 3.04 -3.86 2.36
CA GLY A 224 3.01 -4.96 1.41
C GLY A 224 4.40 -5.47 1.08
N VAL A 225 4.56 -6.78 0.95
CA VAL A 225 5.81 -7.41 0.51
C VAL A 225 5.54 -8.39 -0.62
N SER A 226 6.57 -8.71 -1.43
CA SER A 226 6.43 -9.80 -2.39
C SER A 226 6.28 -11.13 -1.66
N GLY A 227 5.35 -11.99 -2.11
CA GLY A 227 5.18 -13.32 -1.53
C GLY A 227 6.44 -14.15 -1.65
N LYS A 228 7.24 -13.92 -2.71
CA LYS A 228 8.57 -14.52 -2.86
C LYS A 228 9.49 -14.15 -1.71
N LEU A 229 9.68 -12.87 -1.39
CA LEU A 229 10.52 -12.41 -0.28
C LEU A 229 10.05 -13.02 1.04
N LEU A 230 8.74 -12.99 1.30
CA LEU A 230 8.17 -13.55 2.52
C LEU A 230 8.40 -15.05 2.66
N LYS A 231 8.28 -15.80 1.56
CA LYS A 231 8.47 -17.26 1.54
C LYS A 231 9.94 -17.67 1.69
N GLU A 232 10.83 -16.98 0.94
CA GLU A 232 12.24 -17.35 0.86
C GLU A 232 13.08 -16.75 1.99
N HIS A 233 12.69 -15.57 2.51
CA HIS A 233 13.43 -14.78 3.49
C HIS A 233 12.53 -14.13 4.55
N PRO A 234 11.74 -14.89 5.30
CA PRO A 234 10.85 -14.35 6.34
C PRO A 234 11.61 -13.57 7.42
N GLU A 235 12.87 -13.93 7.70
CA GLU A 235 13.75 -13.22 8.63
C GLU A 235 14.05 -11.78 8.19
N VAL A 236 14.17 -11.54 6.88
CA VAL A 236 14.36 -10.19 6.31
C VAL A 236 13.10 -9.33 6.53
N VAL A 237 11.92 -9.92 6.28
CA VAL A 237 10.63 -9.25 6.51
C VAL A 237 10.43 -8.96 8.00
N LYS A 238 10.73 -9.91 8.87
CA LYS A 238 10.67 -9.75 10.34
C LYS A 238 11.57 -8.61 10.81
N LYS A 239 12.82 -8.57 10.33
CA LYS A 239 13.77 -7.50 10.64
C LYS A 239 13.29 -6.15 10.14
N TYR A 240 12.72 -6.09 8.92
CA TYR A 240 12.11 -4.87 8.39
C TYR A 240 11.00 -4.32 9.29
N LEU A 241 10.07 -5.18 9.72
CA LEU A 241 8.97 -4.79 10.62
C LEU A 241 9.47 -4.32 11.99
N ALA A 242 10.49 -4.98 12.54
CA ALA A 242 11.12 -4.57 13.80
C ALA A 242 11.76 -3.17 13.68
N ILE A 243 12.45 -2.88 12.58
CA ILE A 243 13.04 -1.56 12.32
C ILE A 243 11.95 -0.51 12.10
N HIS A 244 10.88 -0.86 11.38
CA HIS A 244 9.74 0.04 11.22
C HIS A 244 9.12 0.42 12.58
N GLN A 245 8.95 -0.55 13.49
CA GLN A 245 8.50 -0.29 14.86
C GLN A 245 9.47 0.63 15.62
N GLN A 246 10.79 0.41 15.49
CA GLN A 246 11.79 1.31 16.11
C GLN A 246 11.64 2.77 15.63
N ASN A 247 11.33 2.98 14.36
CA ASN A 247 11.09 4.33 13.82
C ASN A 247 9.80 4.96 14.38
N ILE A 248 8.77 4.16 14.62
CA ILE A 248 7.53 4.61 15.31
C ILE A 248 7.85 4.95 16.78
N ASP A 249 8.60 4.09 17.46
CA ASP A 249 9.00 4.33 18.85
C ASP A 249 9.85 5.61 18.98
N PHE A 250 10.78 5.83 18.04
CA PHE A 250 11.54 7.07 17.95
C PHE A 250 10.61 8.28 17.74
N MET A 251 9.67 8.19 16.79
CA MET A 251 8.69 9.25 16.52
C MET A 251 7.91 9.62 17.80
N ASN A 252 7.49 8.64 18.56
CA ASN A 252 6.73 8.87 19.81
C ASN A 252 7.59 9.45 20.93
N LYS A 253 8.83 8.99 21.06
CA LYS A 253 9.76 9.41 22.12
C LYS A 253 10.41 10.75 21.83
N GLU A 254 10.83 10.98 20.58
CA GLU A 254 11.57 12.15 20.13
C GLU A 254 10.69 13.01 19.19
N GLN A 255 9.45 13.30 19.61
CA GLN A 255 8.40 13.87 18.76
C GLN A 255 8.81 15.18 18.07
N GLU A 256 9.41 16.12 18.81
CA GLU A 256 9.90 17.41 18.27
C GLU A 256 10.91 17.19 17.12
N LYS A 257 11.80 16.22 17.31
CA LYS A 257 12.83 15.89 16.31
C LYS A 257 12.22 15.21 15.08
N ALA A 258 11.32 14.26 15.28
CA ALA A 258 10.61 13.59 14.19
C ALA A 258 9.75 14.58 13.38
N PHE A 259 9.08 15.50 14.05
CA PHE A 259 8.30 16.56 13.40
C PHE A 259 9.19 17.57 12.68
N GLY A 260 10.37 17.90 13.22
CA GLY A 260 11.38 18.72 12.54
C GLY A 260 11.89 18.06 11.25
N PHE A 261 12.15 16.75 11.26
CA PHE A 261 12.50 15.98 10.05
C PHE A 261 11.35 16.04 9.03
N THR A 262 10.12 15.85 9.51
CA THR A 262 8.92 15.84 8.67
C THR A 262 8.69 17.21 8.02
N ALA A 263 8.78 18.28 8.78
CA ALA A 263 8.65 19.64 8.27
C ALA A 263 9.65 19.93 7.14
N LYS A 264 10.92 19.59 7.38
CA LYS A 264 12.00 19.76 6.39
C LYS A 264 11.77 18.95 5.12
N GLU A 265 11.35 17.68 5.25
CA GLU A 265 11.19 16.77 4.11
C GLU A 265 9.96 17.10 3.27
N THR A 266 8.88 17.56 3.90
CA THR A 266 7.60 17.85 3.25
C THR A 266 7.42 19.29 2.81
N GLY A 267 8.27 20.20 3.33
CA GLY A 267 8.09 21.64 3.13
C GLY A 267 6.96 22.27 3.95
N LEU A 268 6.41 21.53 4.92
CA LEU A 268 5.40 22.03 5.86
C LEU A 268 6.08 22.84 6.99
N SER A 269 5.36 23.76 7.60
CA SER A 269 5.77 24.33 8.88
C SER A 269 5.66 23.29 9.99
N LEU A 270 6.39 23.49 11.09
CA LEU A 270 6.30 22.60 12.25
C LEU A 270 4.87 22.56 12.82
N ASP A 271 4.17 23.67 12.81
CA ASP A 271 2.79 23.77 13.30
C ASP A 271 1.82 22.97 12.40
N GLU A 272 2.00 23.00 11.09
CA GLU A 272 1.21 22.18 10.16
C GLU A 272 1.44 20.69 10.40
N VAL A 273 2.69 20.27 10.67
CA VAL A 273 2.99 18.88 11.04
C VAL A 273 2.31 18.52 12.37
N LYS A 274 2.35 19.40 13.38
CA LYS A 274 1.68 19.20 14.67
C LYS A 274 0.15 19.09 14.53
N ILE A 275 -0.45 19.84 13.61
CA ILE A 275 -1.89 19.74 13.31
C ILE A 275 -2.23 18.40 12.62
N MET A 276 -1.39 17.96 11.68
CA MET A 276 -1.68 16.78 10.86
C MET A 276 -1.29 15.46 11.53
N ALA A 277 -0.25 15.42 12.35
CA ALA A 277 0.24 14.17 12.96
C ALA A 277 -0.86 13.38 13.70
N PRO A 278 -1.77 14.01 14.47
CA PRO A 278 -2.88 13.32 15.12
C PRO A 278 -3.96 12.75 14.19
N TRP A 279 -3.88 13.00 12.87
CA TRP A 279 -4.79 12.40 11.89
C TRP A 279 -4.45 10.94 11.57
N TYR A 280 -3.30 10.45 12.06
CA TYR A 280 -2.72 9.16 11.72
C TYR A 280 -2.57 8.29 12.98
N ASP A 281 -3.06 7.08 12.93
CA ASP A 281 -2.71 6.00 13.84
C ASP A 281 -1.66 5.11 13.14
N PHE A 282 -0.43 5.10 13.65
CA PHE A 282 0.69 4.32 13.12
C PHE A 282 0.85 2.96 13.82
N SER A 283 -0.15 2.47 14.54
CA SER A 283 -0.07 1.13 15.13
C SER A 283 -0.06 0.05 14.04
N THR A 284 0.93 -0.87 14.13
CA THR A 284 1.26 -1.80 13.04
C THR A 284 0.47 -3.10 13.07
N ARG A 285 -0.17 -3.41 14.21
CA ARG A 285 -0.90 -4.66 14.39
C ARG A 285 -2.15 -4.70 13.51
N ILE A 286 -2.34 -5.81 12.79
CA ILE A 286 -3.58 -6.11 12.08
C ILE A 286 -4.62 -6.58 13.09
N THR A 287 -5.81 -5.97 13.07
CA THR A 287 -6.96 -6.30 13.94
C THR A 287 -8.14 -6.81 13.12
N ASP A 288 -9.13 -7.42 13.76
CA ASP A 288 -10.37 -7.83 13.09
C ASP A 288 -11.10 -6.64 12.43
N LYS A 289 -10.96 -5.44 13.00
CA LYS A 289 -11.51 -4.21 12.42
C LYS A 289 -10.83 -3.89 11.08
N ASP A 290 -9.52 -4.08 10.97
CA ASP A 290 -8.80 -3.84 9.71
C ASP A 290 -9.17 -4.85 8.63
N ILE A 291 -9.39 -6.10 9.03
CA ILE A 291 -9.86 -7.15 8.11
C ILE A 291 -11.22 -6.74 7.54
N LYS A 292 -12.13 -6.30 8.41
CA LYS A 292 -13.45 -5.84 8.00
C LYS A 292 -13.39 -4.60 7.09
N ASP A 293 -12.55 -3.61 7.41
CA ASP A 293 -12.34 -2.42 6.57
C ASP A 293 -11.79 -2.79 5.18
N LEU A 294 -10.88 -3.76 5.10
CA LEU A 294 -10.38 -4.27 3.83
C LEU A 294 -11.45 -5.07 3.05
N GLU A 295 -12.33 -5.81 3.73
CA GLU A 295 -13.47 -6.47 3.10
C GLU A 295 -14.47 -5.45 2.53
N GLU A 296 -14.81 -4.40 3.28
CA GLU A 296 -15.65 -3.29 2.82
C GLU A 296 -14.99 -2.52 1.66
N THR A 297 -13.67 -2.35 1.70
CA THR A 297 -12.89 -1.78 0.60
C THR A 297 -12.98 -2.65 -0.66
N GLN A 298 -12.92 -3.97 -0.52
CA GLN A 298 -13.12 -4.88 -1.64
C GLN A 298 -14.54 -4.79 -2.22
N ASP A 299 -15.56 -4.71 -1.36
CA ASP A 299 -16.95 -4.58 -1.80
C ASP A 299 -17.16 -3.26 -2.57
N PHE A 300 -16.52 -2.16 -2.14
CA PHE A 300 -16.46 -0.91 -2.92
C PHE A 300 -15.82 -1.12 -4.30
N LEU A 301 -14.68 -1.79 -4.39
CA LEU A 301 -13.98 -2.02 -5.66
C LEU A 301 -14.79 -2.87 -6.63
N LEU A 302 -15.50 -3.88 -6.12
CA LEU A 302 -16.42 -4.73 -6.89
C LEU A 302 -17.62 -3.92 -7.38
N ALA A 303 -18.26 -3.15 -6.49
CA ALA A 303 -19.42 -2.33 -6.84
C ALA A 303 -19.10 -1.27 -7.90
N MET A 304 -17.87 -0.73 -7.89
CA MET A 304 -17.41 0.24 -8.88
C MET A 304 -16.86 -0.40 -10.16
N GLY A 305 -16.95 -1.74 -10.31
CA GLY A 305 -16.46 -2.48 -11.47
C GLY A 305 -14.94 -2.42 -11.66
N MET A 306 -14.18 -2.06 -10.62
CA MET A 306 -12.71 -1.95 -10.67
C MET A 306 -12.05 -3.29 -10.37
N GLN A 307 -12.70 -4.12 -9.59
CA GLN A 307 -12.31 -5.50 -9.32
C GLN A 307 -13.29 -6.45 -9.98
N LYS A 308 -12.78 -7.49 -10.65
CA LYS A 308 -13.62 -8.48 -11.34
C LYS A 308 -13.99 -9.66 -10.44
N ASN A 309 -13.01 -10.15 -9.69
CA ASN A 309 -13.15 -11.35 -8.88
C ASN A 309 -12.92 -11.02 -7.40
N LYS A 310 -13.83 -11.47 -6.54
CA LYS A 310 -13.65 -11.40 -5.09
C LYS A 310 -12.49 -12.31 -4.68
N ILE A 311 -11.62 -11.82 -3.80
CA ILE A 311 -10.54 -12.60 -3.18
C ILE A 311 -10.86 -12.83 -1.70
N ASP A 312 -10.26 -13.82 -1.10
CA ASP A 312 -10.27 -13.97 0.35
C ASP A 312 -9.25 -12.97 0.95
N ILE A 313 -9.76 -11.94 1.64
CA ILE A 313 -8.93 -10.91 2.28
C ILE A 313 -7.95 -11.54 3.29
N LYS A 314 -8.36 -12.59 4.02
CA LYS A 314 -7.47 -13.27 4.96
C LYS A 314 -6.28 -13.93 4.28
N SER A 315 -6.45 -14.40 3.03
CA SER A 315 -5.34 -14.96 2.24
C SER A 315 -4.32 -13.91 1.77
N LEU A 316 -4.73 -12.64 1.72
CA LEU A 316 -3.83 -11.51 1.43
C LEU A 316 -2.94 -11.18 2.63
N LEU A 317 -3.41 -11.45 3.85
CA LEU A 317 -2.69 -11.15 5.09
C LEU A 317 -1.71 -12.27 5.42
N ALA A 318 -0.57 -11.92 6.01
CA ALA A 318 0.42 -12.88 6.46
C ALA A 318 1.01 -12.49 7.81
N GLU A 319 1.01 -13.43 8.76
CA GLU A 319 1.79 -13.29 9.99
C GLU A 319 3.26 -13.62 9.72
N VAL A 320 4.13 -12.76 10.16
CA VAL A 320 5.58 -12.97 10.13
C VAL A 320 6.01 -13.51 11.50
N LYS A 321 6.29 -14.82 11.55
CA LYS A 321 6.65 -15.55 12.78
C LYS A 321 8.12 -15.38 13.17
#